data_59e653705f115bc15d82322485f48f31
#
_entry.id   59e653705f115bc15d82322485f48f31
#
_cell.length_a   1.000
_cell.length_b   1.000
_cell.length_c   1.000
_cell.angle_alpha   90.00
_cell.angle_beta   90.00
_cell.angle_gamma   90.00
#
_symmetry.space_group_name_H-M   'P 1'
#
loop_
_entity.id
_entity.type
_entity.pdbx_description
1 polymer ?
#
loop_
_entity_poly.entity_id
_entity_poly.type
_entity_poly.pdbx_seq_one_letter_code
_entity_poly.pdbx_strand_id
1 'polypeptide(L)'
;MLEKILIANRGEIALRILRACRELGLKTVAVHSTADYSLKHVLLADESVCIGPPPSSASYLNMPAIISAAEVTDSVAIHPGYGFLSENADFAERVENSGFIFVGPKAETIRTMGDKVSAIRVMKAHGVPCVPGSDAPLGDDPDENLRIARDIGYPVIIKASGGGGGRGMRVVHSDAALMSSIGVTRSEAQADFGNDQVYMEKYLERPRHIEFQVLADHYGNVIHLGERDCSMQRRHQKVLEEAPAPGITARQRRVMGERCVEACVAVGYRSAGTLEFLYQDGEFYFIEMNTRIQVEHPVTEFVTGIDLVKAQLLIAAGERLPYVQNDVQIRGHALECRINAEDPKTFMPSPGPVRLWHAPGGPGVRVDSHIYSGYNVPPNYDSLIGKLITHGDTRETAIARMRNALTEMVIEGIKTNVPLHQEICNHAAFQKGGTDIHYLERRLGLK
;
A
#
# COMPACT_ATOMS: atom_id res chain seq x y z
N MET A 1 21.65 1.78 20.04
CA MET A 1 20.63 2.85 20.03
C MET A 1 20.64 3.48 18.63
N LEU A 2 19.50 3.75 18.05
CA LEU A 2 19.47 4.47 16.75
C LEU A 2 19.88 5.94 17.00
N GLU A 3 20.81 6.45 16.21
CA GLU A 3 21.30 7.84 16.34
C GLU A 3 21.08 8.65 15.06
N LYS A 4 21.28 8.03 13.90
CA LYS A 4 21.17 8.67 12.60
C LYS A 4 20.53 7.71 11.58
N ILE A 5 19.50 8.18 10.89
CA ILE A 5 18.69 7.40 9.93
C ILE A 5 18.85 7.96 8.53
N LEU A 6 19.26 7.12 7.57
CA LEU A 6 19.16 7.45 6.17
C LEU A 6 17.76 7.13 5.66
N ILE A 7 17.12 8.12 5.02
CA ILE A 7 15.78 8.00 4.43
C ILE A 7 15.94 7.68 2.95
N ALA A 8 15.79 6.39 2.61
CA ALA A 8 15.96 5.88 1.24
C ALA A 8 14.66 6.01 0.42
N ASN A 9 14.09 7.20 0.41
CA ASN A 9 12.85 7.49 -0.32
C ASN A 9 12.75 8.98 -0.62
N ARG A 10 11.64 9.39 -1.27
CA ARG A 10 11.34 10.77 -1.66
C ARG A 10 9.89 11.15 -1.32
N GLY A 11 9.54 12.39 -1.60
CA GLY A 11 8.16 12.83 -1.54
C GLY A 11 7.61 12.95 -0.12
N GLU A 12 6.31 12.71 0.02
CA GLU A 12 5.62 12.91 1.31
C GLU A 12 6.09 11.89 2.37
N ILE A 13 6.38 10.65 1.96
CA ILE A 13 6.80 9.60 2.90
C ILE A 13 8.19 9.89 3.48
N ALA A 14 9.11 10.43 2.69
CA ALA A 14 10.42 10.83 3.20
C ALA A 14 10.28 11.95 4.24
N LEU A 15 9.39 12.92 4.00
CA LEU A 15 9.09 13.97 4.98
C LEU A 15 8.38 13.40 6.22
N ARG A 16 7.49 12.41 6.06
CA ARG A 16 6.82 11.74 7.18
C ARG A 16 7.82 11.01 8.08
N ILE A 17 8.77 10.29 7.49
CA ILE A 17 9.84 9.60 8.23
C ILE A 17 10.73 10.62 8.95
N LEU A 18 11.14 11.69 8.28
CA LEU A 18 11.93 12.77 8.88
C LEU A 18 11.26 13.35 10.11
N ARG A 19 9.95 13.60 10.06
CA ARG A 19 9.17 14.10 11.20
C ARG A 19 9.21 13.12 12.39
N ALA A 20 9.00 11.81 12.12
CA ALA A 20 9.07 10.79 13.15
C ALA A 20 10.47 10.69 13.79
N CYS A 21 11.54 10.75 12.97
CA CYS A 21 12.92 10.77 13.46
C CYS A 21 13.17 11.96 14.38
N ARG A 22 12.75 13.16 13.98
CA ARG A 22 12.93 14.37 14.78
C ARG A 22 12.20 14.32 16.12
N GLU A 23 10.99 13.78 16.16
CA GLU A 23 10.23 13.61 17.39
C GLU A 23 10.87 12.58 18.33
N LEU A 24 11.66 11.65 17.81
CA LEU A 24 12.46 10.69 18.58
C LEU A 24 13.89 11.20 18.88
N GLY A 25 14.24 12.42 18.49
CA GLY A 25 15.57 12.99 18.68
C GLY A 25 16.66 12.37 17.79
N LEU A 26 16.27 11.70 16.68
CA LEU A 26 17.19 11.05 15.75
C LEU A 26 17.62 12.02 14.65
N LYS A 27 18.90 12.00 14.28
CA LYS A 27 19.42 12.72 13.13
C LYS A 27 18.97 12.06 11.83
N THR A 28 18.88 12.84 10.77
CA THR A 28 18.35 12.41 9.47
C THR A 28 19.30 12.70 8.33
N VAL A 29 19.44 11.73 7.43
CA VAL A 29 20.10 11.89 6.14
C VAL A 29 19.07 11.71 5.04
N ALA A 30 18.87 12.73 4.20
CA ALA A 30 18.02 12.64 3.02
C ALA A 30 18.85 12.24 1.81
N VAL A 31 18.45 11.18 1.11
CA VAL A 31 18.98 10.96 -0.24
C VAL A 31 18.06 11.61 -1.27
N HIS A 32 18.63 12.08 -2.38
CA HIS A 32 17.86 12.67 -3.46
C HIS A 32 18.54 12.49 -4.83
N SER A 33 17.73 12.47 -5.88
CA SER A 33 18.23 12.64 -7.24
C SER A 33 18.49 14.13 -7.53
N THR A 34 19.14 14.42 -8.64
CA THR A 34 19.36 15.82 -9.05
C THR A 34 18.05 16.59 -9.32
N ALA A 35 16.94 15.90 -9.63
CA ALA A 35 15.62 16.54 -9.80
C ALA A 35 14.96 16.92 -8.47
N ASP A 36 15.34 16.30 -7.38
CA ASP A 36 14.67 16.39 -6.07
C ASP A 36 15.46 17.23 -5.03
N TYR A 37 16.50 17.95 -5.44
CA TYR A 37 17.35 18.73 -4.52
C TYR A 37 16.57 19.76 -3.69
N SER A 38 15.43 20.21 -4.18
CA SER A 38 14.55 21.18 -3.49
C SER A 38 13.40 20.55 -2.73
N LEU A 39 13.34 19.21 -2.62
CA LEU A 39 12.32 18.55 -1.82
C LEU A 39 12.39 18.96 -0.35
N LYS A 40 11.24 19.13 0.27
CA LYS A 40 11.13 19.62 1.64
C LYS A 40 11.91 18.78 2.64
N HIS A 41 11.95 17.45 2.50
CA HIS A 41 12.75 16.60 3.38
C HIS A 41 14.26 16.79 3.19
N VAL A 42 14.71 17.08 1.95
CA VAL A 42 16.12 17.40 1.67
C VAL A 42 16.53 18.70 2.34
N LEU A 43 15.68 19.73 2.23
CA LEU A 43 15.93 21.03 2.86
C LEU A 43 15.89 21.02 4.39
N LEU A 44 15.22 20.04 4.97
CA LEU A 44 15.00 19.94 6.41
C LEU A 44 15.88 18.88 7.10
N ALA A 45 16.45 17.93 6.38
CA ALA A 45 17.32 16.92 6.96
C ALA A 45 18.60 17.53 7.55
N ASP A 46 19.23 16.83 8.49
CA ASP A 46 20.52 17.26 9.07
C ASP A 46 21.63 17.18 8.03
N GLU A 47 21.57 16.16 7.16
CA GLU A 47 22.50 15.97 6.04
C GLU A 47 21.71 15.52 4.80
N SER A 48 22.27 15.74 3.62
CA SER A 48 21.70 15.25 2.36
C SER A 48 22.78 14.77 1.40
N VAL A 49 22.46 13.73 0.61
CA VAL A 49 23.37 13.13 -0.37
C VAL A 49 22.64 12.98 -1.71
N CYS A 50 23.23 13.52 -2.76
CA CYS A 50 22.76 13.28 -4.13
C CYS A 50 23.21 11.88 -4.58
N ILE A 51 22.27 11.01 -4.89
CA ILE A 51 22.52 9.61 -5.25
C ILE A 51 22.43 9.34 -6.76
N GLY A 52 22.28 10.37 -7.59
CA GLY A 52 22.30 10.22 -9.04
C GLY A 52 21.33 11.12 -9.81
N PRO A 53 21.20 10.89 -11.13
CA PRO A 53 20.33 11.65 -12.00
C PRO A 53 18.83 11.31 -11.77
N PRO A 54 17.88 12.01 -12.47
CA PRO A 54 16.44 11.87 -12.22
C PRO A 54 15.87 10.46 -12.42
N PRO A 55 16.29 9.62 -13.40
CA PRO A 55 15.73 8.28 -13.55
C PRO A 55 15.89 7.45 -12.28
N SER A 56 14.79 6.81 -11.82
CA SER A 56 14.79 6.02 -10.59
C SER A 56 15.80 4.88 -10.61
N SER A 57 16.02 4.24 -11.76
CA SER A 57 17.02 3.18 -11.94
C SER A 57 18.47 3.63 -11.69
N ALA A 58 18.74 4.91 -11.86
CA ALA A 58 20.07 5.49 -11.66
C ALA A 58 20.20 6.25 -10.32
N SER A 59 19.14 6.27 -9.50
CA SER A 59 19.08 6.99 -8.22
C SER A 59 18.39 6.14 -7.12
N TYR A 60 17.09 6.25 -6.94
CA TYR A 60 16.34 5.61 -5.84
C TYR A 60 16.29 4.07 -5.90
N LEU A 61 16.61 3.45 -7.05
CA LEU A 61 16.78 2.01 -7.22
C LEU A 61 18.26 1.58 -7.28
N ASN A 62 19.18 2.52 -7.15
CA ASN A 62 20.62 2.25 -7.14
C ASN A 62 21.08 1.87 -5.72
N MET A 63 21.02 0.57 -5.40
CA MET A 63 21.38 0.04 -4.08
C MET A 63 22.79 0.44 -3.64
N PRO A 64 23.86 0.31 -4.49
CA PRO A 64 25.20 0.74 -4.11
C PRO A 64 25.28 2.21 -3.72
N ALA A 65 24.63 3.10 -4.47
CA ALA A 65 24.65 4.54 -4.16
C ALA A 65 23.98 4.86 -2.82
N ILE A 66 22.86 4.16 -2.49
CA ILE A 66 22.16 4.34 -1.23
C ILE A 66 23.00 3.82 -0.05
N ILE A 67 23.63 2.64 -0.19
CA ILE A 67 24.47 2.06 0.86
C ILE A 67 25.73 2.94 1.07
N SER A 68 26.37 3.39 0.00
CA SER A 68 27.51 4.32 0.10
C SER A 68 27.12 5.65 0.75
N ALA A 69 25.91 6.16 0.47
CA ALA A 69 25.42 7.36 1.14
C ALA A 69 25.24 7.14 2.66
N ALA A 70 24.81 5.94 3.08
CA ALA A 70 24.70 5.60 4.51
C ALA A 70 26.09 5.50 5.16
N GLU A 71 27.06 4.93 4.44
CA GLU A 71 28.46 4.77 4.90
C GLU A 71 29.15 6.12 5.11
N VAL A 72 29.14 7.00 4.09
CA VAL A 72 29.83 8.30 4.17
C VAL A 72 29.19 9.30 5.13
N THR A 73 27.95 9.05 5.56
CA THR A 73 27.24 9.88 6.54
C THR A 73 27.18 9.27 7.92
N ASP A 74 27.88 8.14 8.17
CA ASP A 74 27.82 7.41 9.45
C ASP A 74 26.38 7.12 9.90
N SER A 75 25.48 6.81 8.99
CA SER A 75 24.12 6.40 9.33
C SER A 75 24.13 5.01 9.96
N VAL A 76 23.25 4.75 10.92
CA VAL A 76 23.16 3.43 11.58
C VAL A 76 22.02 2.57 11.06
N ALA A 77 21.03 3.20 10.44
CA ALA A 77 19.88 2.51 9.87
C ALA A 77 19.40 3.17 8.58
N ILE A 78 18.72 2.37 7.74
CA ILE A 78 18.12 2.82 6.48
C ILE A 78 16.62 2.54 6.53
N HIS A 79 15.81 3.60 6.37
CA HIS A 79 14.36 3.50 6.27
C HIS A 79 13.92 3.58 4.79
N PRO A 80 13.37 2.51 4.21
CA PRO A 80 13.04 2.48 2.79
C PRO A 80 11.69 3.16 2.45
N GLY A 81 10.86 3.49 3.44
CA GLY A 81 9.50 3.99 3.21
C GLY A 81 8.59 2.97 2.52
N TYR A 82 7.94 3.38 1.44
CA TYR A 82 7.16 2.52 0.54
C TYR A 82 7.57 2.73 -0.92
N GLY A 83 7.26 1.76 -1.80
CA GLY A 83 7.74 1.78 -3.19
C GLY A 83 9.24 1.60 -3.29
N PHE A 84 9.83 1.85 -4.47
CA PHE A 84 11.25 1.69 -4.75
C PHE A 84 11.82 0.36 -4.21
N LEU A 85 12.72 0.42 -3.23
CA LEU A 85 13.41 -0.73 -2.67
C LEU A 85 12.78 -1.29 -1.38
N SER A 86 11.64 -0.77 -0.94
CA SER A 86 11.04 -1.12 0.35
C SER A 86 10.61 -2.59 0.48
N GLU A 87 10.30 -3.26 -0.63
CA GLU A 87 9.95 -4.69 -0.69
C GLU A 87 10.99 -5.51 -1.47
N ASN A 88 12.20 -4.98 -1.59
CA ASN A 88 13.29 -5.69 -2.25
C ASN A 88 14.13 -6.46 -1.23
N ALA A 89 14.01 -7.80 -1.25
CA ALA A 89 14.70 -8.67 -0.31
C ALA A 89 16.23 -8.58 -0.43
N ASP A 90 16.77 -8.44 -1.66
CA ASP A 90 18.20 -8.33 -1.88
C ASP A 90 18.75 -7.00 -1.35
N PHE A 91 17.97 -5.92 -1.41
CA PHE A 91 18.32 -4.65 -0.78
C PHE A 91 18.36 -4.77 0.75
N ALA A 92 17.34 -5.35 1.36
CA ALA A 92 17.31 -5.57 2.81
C ALA A 92 18.51 -6.40 3.27
N GLU A 93 18.82 -7.49 2.57
CA GLU A 93 19.97 -8.35 2.86
C GLU A 93 21.32 -7.61 2.69
N ARG A 94 21.49 -6.83 1.64
CA ARG A 94 22.69 -6.01 1.43
C ARG A 94 22.88 -4.96 2.49
N VAL A 95 21.80 -4.29 2.92
CA VAL A 95 21.82 -3.30 4.01
C VAL A 95 22.32 -3.95 5.31
N GLU A 96 21.75 -5.10 5.68
CA GLU A 96 22.13 -5.83 6.91
C GLU A 96 23.57 -6.38 6.81
N ASN A 97 23.97 -6.94 5.66
CA ASN A 97 25.34 -7.43 5.43
C ASN A 97 26.40 -6.30 5.41
N SER A 98 25.98 -5.07 5.13
CA SER A 98 26.86 -3.88 5.21
C SER A 98 26.95 -3.30 6.62
N GLY A 99 26.30 -3.92 7.61
CA GLY A 99 26.35 -3.51 9.01
C GLY A 99 25.31 -2.44 9.40
N PHE A 100 24.37 -2.12 8.53
CA PHE A 100 23.28 -1.19 8.82
C PHE A 100 22.01 -1.93 9.24
N ILE A 101 21.15 -1.26 10.01
CA ILE A 101 19.82 -1.76 10.35
C ILE A 101 18.86 -1.43 9.21
N PHE A 102 18.20 -2.43 8.64
CA PHE A 102 17.07 -2.23 7.74
C PHE A 102 15.80 -1.99 8.53
N VAL A 103 15.15 -0.82 8.37
CA VAL A 103 13.88 -0.51 9.03
C VAL A 103 12.74 -1.19 8.27
N GLY A 104 12.51 -2.44 8.60
CA GLY A 104 11.55 -3.30 7.91
C GLY A 104 11.66 -4.76 8.36
N PRO A 105 10.97 -5.68 7.66
CA PRO A 105 11.06 -7.11 7.91
C PRO A 105 12.43 -7.68 7.52
N LYS A 106 12.68 -8.94 7.88
CA LYS A 106 13.86 -9.67 7.41
C LYS A 106 13.78 -9.93 5.91
N ALA A 107 14.93 -9.96 5.23
CA ALA A 107 15.02 -10.26 3.81
C ALA A 107 14.30 -11.56 3.41
N GLU A 108 14.44 -12.62 4.23
CA GLU A 108 13.75 -13.90 4.03
C GLU A 108 12.21 -13.75 4.08
N THR A 109 11.69 -12.97 5.02
CA THR A 109 10.26 -12.71 5.15
C THR A 109 9.74 -11.91 3.94
N ILE A 110 10.48 -10.89 3.49
CA ILE A 110 10.16 -10.14 2.27
C ILE A 110 10.11 -11.08 1.06
N ARG A 111 11.08 -11.97 0.92
CA ARG A 111 11.17 -12.94 -0.19
C ARG A 111 10.00 -13.93 -0.17
N THR A 112 9.70 -14.48 1.01
CA THR A 112 8.60 -15.45 1.17
C THR A 112 7.22 -14.81 0.92
N MET A 113 6.98 -13.63 1.46
CA MET A 113 5.69 -12.95 1.32
C MET A 113 5.54 -12.23 -0.02
N GLY A 114 6.64 -11.90 -0.70
CA GLY A 114 6.64 -11.36 -2.06
C GLY A 114 6.37 -12.39 -3.15
N ASP A 115 6.58 -13.68 -2.85
CA ASP A 115 6.18 -14.78 -3.74
C ASP A 115 4.73 -15.19 -3.46
N LYS A 116 3.82 -14.95 -4.41
CA LYS A 116 2.38 -15.16 -4.23
C LYS A 116 2.03 -16.59 -3.84
N VAL A 117 2.69 -17.59 -4.43
CA VAL A 117 2.42 -19.01 -4.15
C VAL A 117 2.85 -19.35 -2.73
N SER A 118 4.04 -18.92 -2.33
CA SER A 118 4.56 -19.12 -0.98
C SER A 118 3.71 -18.39 0.06
N ALA A 119 3.32 -17.14 -0.20
CA ALA A 119 2.44 -16.36 0.68
C ALA A 119 1.07 -17.05 0.88
N ILE A 120 0.39 -17.47 -0.20
CA ILE A 120 -0.89 -18.17 -0.13
C ILE A 120 -0.76 -19.49 0.65
N ARG A 121 0.31 -20.26 0.42
CA ARG A 121 0.56 -21.51 1.14
C ARG A 121 0.73 -21.28 2.63
N VAL A 122 1.52 -20.29 3.02
CA VAL A 122 1.70 -19.90 4.42
C VAL A 122 0.38 -19.45 5.04
N MET A 123 -0.36 -18.57 4.36
CA MET A 123 -1.63 -18.07 4.87
C MET A 123 -2.68 -19.18 5.04
N LYS A 124 -2.83 -20.08 4.06
CA LYS A 124 -3.71 -21.25 4.17
C LYS A 124 -3.34 -22.15 5.36
N ALA A 125 -2.04 -22.43 5.57
CA ALA A 125 -1.57 -23.26 6.68
C ALA A 125 -1.92 -22.68 8.07
N HIS A 126 -2.11 -21.35 8.17
CA HIS A 126 -2.47 -20.65 9.41
C HIS A 126 -3.93 -20.19 9.44
N GLY A 127 -4.80 -20.80 8.64
CA GLY A 127 -6.25 -20.56 8.68
C GLY A 127 -6.70 -19.20 8.15
N VAL A 128 -5.83 -18.47 7.44
CA VAL A 128 -6.21 -17.26 6.71
C VAL A 128 -6.93 -17.68 5.43
N PRO A 129 -8.19 -17.27 5.21
CA PRO A 129 -8.94 -17.62 4.01
C PRO A 129 -8.27 -17.06 2.76
N CYS A 130 -8.13 -17.90 1.74
CA CYS A 130 -7.61 -17.50 0.42
C CYS A 130 -8.67 -17.74 -0.64
N VAL A 131 -8.54 -17.05 -1.79
CA VAL A 131 -9.45 -17.28 -2.92
C VAL A 131 -9.42 -18.78 -3.27
N PRO A 132 -10.58 -19.45 -3.34
CA PRO A 132 -10.65 -20.83 -3.80
C PRO A 132 -10.06 -20.94 -5.21
N GLY A 133 -9.16 -21.90 -5.43
CA GLY A 133 -8.47 -22.02 -6.71
C GLY A 133 -7.77 -23.36 -6.87
N SER A 134 -7.12 -23.55 -8.00
CA SER A 134 -6.28 -24.70 -8.25
C SER A 134 -5.04 -24.64 -7.36
N ASP A 135 -4.70 -25.74 -6.71
CA ASP A 135 -3.51 -25.84 -5.84
C ASP A 135 -2.20 -25.94 -6.64
N ALA A 136 -2.31 -26.17 -7.94
CA ALA A 136 -1.19 -26.28 -8.88
C ALA A 136 -1.55 -25.65 -10.24
N PRO A 137 -0.56 -25.40 -11.12
CA PRO A 137 -0.83 -25.02 -12.50
C PRO A 137 -1.77 -26.02 -13.18
N LEU A 138 -2.68 -25.53 -14.02
CA LEU A 138 -3.61 -26.37 -14.77
C LEU A 138 -2.84 -27.29 -15.73
N GLY A 139 -3.19 -28.56 -15.70
CA GLY A 139 -2.68 -29.56 -16.64
C GLY A 139 -3.37 -29.51 -18.01
N ASP A 140 -3.05 -30.50 -18.86
CA ASP A 140 -3.62 -30.61 -20.22
C ASP A 140 -4.89 -31.46 -20.26
N ASP A 141 -5.25 -32.14 -19.15
CA ASP A 141 -6.43 -32.96 -19.06
C ASP A 141 -7.71 -32.10 -18.96
N PRO A 142 -8.61 -32.14 -19.98
CA PRO A 142 -9.83 -31.36 -19.98
C PRO A 142 -10.81 -31.76 -18.86
N ASP A 143 -10.91 -33.03 -18.53
CA ASP A 143 -11.87 -33.52 -17.55
C ASP A 143 -11.45 -33.09 -16.13
N GLU A 144 -10.15 -33.12 -15.85
CA GLU A 144 -9.58 -32.63 -14.58
C GLU A 144 -9.79 -31.12 -14.44
N ASN A 145 -9.54 -30.33 -15.49
CA ASN A 145 -9.75 -28.89 -15.49
C ASN A 145 -11.24 -28.51 -15.30
N LEU A 146 -12.15 -29.26 -15.93
CA LEU A 146 -13.58 -29.11 -15.70
C LEU A 146 -14.00 -29.44 -14.28
N ARG A 147 -13.44 -30.51 -13.69
CA ARG A 147 -13.69 -30.89 -12.31
C ARG A 147 -13.24 -29.77 -11.36
N ILE A 148 -12.02 -29.26 -11.53
CA ILE A 148 -11.49 -28.14 -10.73
C ILE A 148 -12.42 -26.92 -10.82
N ALA A 149 -12.85 -26.54 -12.02
CA ALA A 149 -13.74 -25.40 -12.22
C ALA A 149 -15.10 -25.55 -11.53
N ARG A 150 -15.68 -26.78 -11.58
CA ARG A 150 -16.95 -27.08 -10.90
C ARG A 150 -16.82 -27.08 -9.39
N ASP A 151 -15.70 -27.62 -8.86
CA ASP A 151 -15.40 -27.61 -7.41
C ASP A 151 -15.21 -26.18 -6.87
N ILE A 152 -14.54 -25.30 -7.63
CA ILE A 152 -14.41 -23.88 -7.31
C ILE A 152 -15.76 -23.15 -7.45
N GLY A 153 -16.58 -23.54 -8.41
CA GLY A 153 -17.86 -22.93 -8.76
C GLY A 153 -17.72 -21.66 -9.64
N TYR A 154 -18.45 -21.66 -10.78
CA TYR A 154 -18.46 -20.51 -11.70
C TYR A 154 -19.05 -19.23 -11.06
N PRO A 155 -18.66 -18.03 -11.56
CA PRO A 155 -17.60 -17.79 -12.52
C PRO A 155 -16.21 -18.05 -11.93
N VAL A 156 -15.28 -18.50 -12.80
CA VAL A 156 -13.86 -18.66 -12.46
C VAL A 156 -13.00 -17.72 -13.30
N ILE A 157 -11.81 -17.43 -12.84
CA ILE A 157 -10.82 -16.64 -13.58
C ILE A 157 -9.55 -17.47 -13.79
N ILE A 158 -9.08 -17.51 -15.02
CA ILE A 158 -7.81 -18.13 -15.38
C ILE A 158 -6.74 -17.03 -15.38
N LYS A 159 -5.61 -17.29 -14.74
CA LYS A 159 -4.51 -16.33 -14.55
C LYS A 159 -3.19 -16.94 -14.99
N ALA A 160 -2.39 -16.18 -15.73
CA ALA A 160 -1.00 -16.53 -16.00
C ALA A 160 -0.15 -16.45 -14.71
N SER A 161 0.73 -17.42 -14.51
CA SER A 161 1.66 -17.48 -13.36
C SER A 161 2.56 -16.25 -13.28
N GLY A 162 3.03 -15.73 -14.41
CA GLY A 162 3.85 -14.52 -14.51
C GLY A 162 3.05 -13.23 -14.70
N GLY A 163 1.70 -13.30 -14.74
CA GLY A 163 0.82 -12.18 -15.05
C GLY A 163 0.65 -11.21 -13.89
N GLY A 164 0.46 -9.95 -14.22
CA GLY A 164 0.18 -8.87 -13.28
C GLY A 164 -0.49 -7.68 -13.95
N GLY A 165 -1.11 -6.79 -13.16
CA GLY A 165 -1.71 -5.57 -13.68
C GLY A 165 -2.89 -5.78 -14.65
N GLY A 166 -3.60 -6.92 -14.55
CA GLY A 166 -4.78 -7.21 -15.41
C GLY A 166 -4.46 -7.90 -16.74
N ARG A 167 -3.18 -8.22 -17.01
CA ARG A 167 -2.76 -8.98 -18.21
C ARG A 167 -2.69 -10.47 -17.93
N GLY A 168 -2.96 -11.29 -18.96
CA GLY A 168 -2.93 -12.75 -18.84
C GLY A 168 -4.03 -13.28 -17.92
N MET A 169 -5.21 -12.66 -17.93
CA MET A 169 -6.37 -13.08 -17.12
C MET A 169 -7.63 -13.15 -17.96
N ARG A 170 -8.44 -14.20 -17.74
CA ARG A 170 -9.69 -14.44 -18.47
C ARG A 170 -10.78 -15.00 -17.58
N VAL A 171 -11.91 -14.30 -17.51
CA VAL A 171 -13.08 -14.76 -16.76
C VAL A 171 -13.88 -15.77 -17.59
N VAL A 172 -14.32 -16.84 -16.95
CA VAL A 172 -15.07 -17.95 -17.54
C VAL A 172 -16.34 -18.20 -16.72
N HIS A 173 -17.48 -18.20 -17.40
CA HIS A 173 -18.79 -18.31 -16.77
C HIS A 173 -19.42 -19.71 -16.89
N SER A 174 -18.86 -20.60 -17.71
CA SER A 174 -19.41 -21.95 -17.95
C SER A 174 -18.37 -22.92 -18.48
N ASP A 175 -18.68 -24.21 -18.37
CA ASP A 175 -17.88 -25.32 -18.90
C ASP A 175 -17.54 -25.16 -20.39
N ALA A 176 -18.50 -24.68 -21.19
CA ALA A 176 -18.35 -24.57 -22.65
C ALA A 176 -17.20 -23.64 -23.09
N ALA A 177 -16.91 -22.62 -22.30
CA ALA A 177 -15.86 -21.65 -22.60
C ALA A 177 -14.51 -21.98 -21.94
N LEU A 178 -14.46 -22.99 -21.03
CA LEU A 178 -13.32 -23.20 -20.16
C LEU A 178 -12.04 -23.55 -20.94
N MET A 179 -12.07 -24.63 -21.74
CA MET A 179 -10.87 -25.13 -22.41
C MET A 179 -10.31 -24.15 -23.43
N SER A 180 -11.18 -23.46 -24.18
CA SER A 180 -10.75 -22.40 -25.12
C SER A 180 -10.09 -21.24 -24.38
N SER A 181 -10.63 -20.86 -23.22
CA SER A 181 -10.08 -19.80 -22.40
C SER A 181 -8.73 -20.18 -21.80
N ILE A 182 -8.53 -21.41 -21.35
CA ILE A 182 -7.24 -21.92 -20.89
C ILE A 182 -6.20 -21.82 -22.01
N GLY A 183 -6.52 -22.33 -23.22
CA GLY A 183 -5.60 -22.33 -24.36
C GLY A 183 -5.18 -20.92 -24.77
N VAL A 184 -6.13 -19.98 -24.86
CA VAL A 184 -5.83 -18.58 -25.19
C VAL A 184 -4.97 -17.93 -24.11
N THR A 185 -5.31 -18.12 -22.82
CA THR A 185 -4.53 -17.53 -21.70
C THR A 185 -3.10 -18.08 -21.64
N ARG A 186 -2.90 -19.39 -21.92
CA ARG A 186 -1.55 -19.98 -22.01
C ARG A 186 -0.74 -19.36 -23.16
N SER A 187 -1.35 -19.19 -24.33
CA SER A 187 -0.67 -18.59 -25.47
C SER A 187 -0.27 -17.13 -25.22
N GLU A 188 -1.14 -16.36 -24.59
CA GLU A 188 -0.86 -14.99 -24.15
C GLU A 188 0.25 -14.98 -23.10
N ALA A 189 0.19 -15.90 -22.12
CA ALA A 189 1.20 -16.02 -21.05
C ALA A 189 2.59 -16.37 -21.60
N GLN A 190 2.66 -17.29 -22.54
CA GLN A 190 3.92 -17.64 -23.21
C GLN A 190 4.51 -16.46 -24.01
N ALA A 191 3.65 -15.71 -24.72
CA ALA A 191 4.09 -14.58 -25.52
C ALA A 191 4.56 -13.40 -24.67
N ASP A 192 3.83 -13.07 -23.59
CA ASP A 192 4.08 -11.87 -22.78
C ASP A 192 5.10 -12.10 -21.65
N PHE A 193 5.18 -13.33 -21.10
CA PHE A 193 5.96 -13.64 -19.89
C PHE A 193 6.97 -14.78 -20.08
N GLY A 194 6.98 -15.43 -21.25
CA GLY A 194 7.88 -16.57 -21.51
C GLY A 194 7.56 -17.85 -20.69
N ASN A 195 6.37 -17.91 -20.08
CA ASN A 195 5.90 -19.01 -19.26
C ASN A 195 4.41 -19.22 -19.50
N ASP A 196 4.02 -20.42 -19.94
CA ASP A 196 2.64 -20.80 -20.29
C ASP A 196 1.81 -21.33 -19.10
N GLN A 197 2.38 -21.36 -17.90
CA GLN A 197 1.67 -21.84 -16.73
C GLN A 197 0.50 -20.91 -16.37
N VAL A 198 -0.68 -21.50 -16.18
CA VAL A 198 -1.90 -20.81 -15.77
C VAL A 198 -2.55 -21.50 -14.59
N TYR A 199 -3.21 -20.71 -13.75
CA TYR A 199 -3.97 -21.15 -12.57
C TYR A 199 -5.42 -20.76 -12.74
N MET A 200 -6.30 -21.40 -12.00
CA MET A 200 -7.72 -21.09 -11.95
C MET A 200 -8.10 -20.68 -10.54
N GLU A 201 -8.89 -19.63 -10.40
CA GLU A 201 -9.41 -19.16 -9.13
C GLU A 201 -10.89 -18.77 -9.25
N LYS A 202 -11.60 -18.72 -8.12
CA LYS A 202 -12.93 -18.14 -8.05
C LYS A 202 -12.89 -16.68 -8.51
N TYR A 203 -13.76 -16.31 -9.44
CA TYR A 203 -13.92 -14.91 -9.82
C TYR A 203 -14.90 -14.22 -8.88
N LEU A 204 -14.44 -13.15 -8.24
CA LEU A 204 -15.25 -12.30 -7.38
C LEU A 204 -15.76 -11.12 -8.22
N GLU A 205 -17.08 -11.01 -8.38
CA GLU A 205 -17.67 -10.03 -9.30
C GLU A 205 -17.74 -8.61 -8.75
N ARG A 206 -17.95 -8.48 -7.44
CA ARG A 206 -18.10 -7.19 -6.74
C ARG A 206 -17.37 -7.16 -5.40
N PRO A 207 -16.09 -7.52 -5.37
CA PRO A 207 -15.37 -7.51 -4.13
C PRO A 207 -15.06 -6.08 -3.67
N ARG A 208 -14.89 -5.94 -2.37
CA ARG A 208 -14.24 -4.79 -1.75
C ARG A 208 -12.79 -5.13 -1.49
N HIS A 209 -11.93 -4.12 -1.47
CA HIS A 209 -10.54 -4.25 -1.06
C HIS A 209 -10.43 -3.87 0.41
N ILE A 210 -10.31 -4.86 1.27
CA ILE A 210 -10.15 -4.68 2.72
C ILE A 210 -8.77 -5.17 3.12
N GLU A 211 -8.10 -4.43 3.99
CA GLU A 211 -6.74 -4.77 4.40
C GLU A 211 -6.54 -4.60 5.89
N PHE A 212 -5.72 -5.44 6.50
CA PHE A 212 -5.43 -5.42 7.94
C PHE A 212 -4.01 -4.95 8.21
N GLN A 213 -3.89 -3.90 9.02
CA GLN A 213 -2.60 -3.40 9.49
C GLN A 213 -2.09 -4.24 10.64
N VAL A 214 -0.83 -4.68 10.56
CA VAL A 214 -0.13 -5.34 11.66
C VAL A 214 1.12 -4.59 12.07
N LEU A 215 1.50 -4.75 13.33
CA LEU A 215 2.80 -4.36 13.90
C LEU A 215 3.38 -5.55 14.64
N ALA A 216 4.68 -5.81 14.45
CA ALA A 216 5.40 -6.90 15.07
C ALA A 216 6.79 -6.47 15.53
N ASP A 217 7.22 -6.88 16.73
CA ASP A 217 8.56 -6.62 17.25
C ASP A 217 9.52 -7.81 17.02
N HIS A 218 10.75 -7.68 17.48
CA HIS A 218 11.77 -8.73 17.38
C HIS A 218 11.55 -9.91 18.34
N TYR A 219 10.60 -9.79 19.28
CA TYR A 219 10.38 -10.74 20.37
C TYR A 219 9.16 -11.62 20.17
N GLY A 220 8.54 -11.51 18.97
CA GLY A 220 7.35 -12.29 18.62
C GLY A 220 6.04 -11.68 19.12
N ASN A 221 6.05 -10.44 19.64
CA ASN A 221 4.81 -9.73 19.93
C ASN A 221 4.26 -9.18 18.62
N VAL A 222 3.04 -9.56 18.27
CA VAL A 222 2.33 -9.11 17.08
C VAL A 222 0.95 -8.61 17.48
N ILE A 223 0.56 -7.46 16.96
CA ILE A 223 -0.80 -6.91 17.13
C ILE A 223 -1.37 -6.50 15.77
N HIS A 224 -2.69 -6.55 15.62
CA HIS A 224 -3.38 -5.90 14.51
C HIS A 224 -4.01 -4.57 14.94
N LEU A 225 -4.05 -3.62 14.03
CA LEU A 225 -4.58 -2.27 14.25
C LEU A 225 -5.93 -2.04 13.55
N GLY A 226 -6.64 -3.12 13.26
CA GLY A 226 -7.89 -3.09 12.51
C GLY A 226 -7.68 -3.02 11.01
N GLU A 227 -8.79 -2.79 10.31
CA GLU A 227 -8.84 -2.81 8.86
C GLU A 227 -9.04 -1.42 8.27
N ARG A 228 -8.66 -1.32 6.99
CA ARG A 228 -8.97 -0.21 6.07
C ARG A 228 -9.81 -0.72 4.91
N ASP A 229 -10.64 0.14 4.37
CA ASP A 229 -11.30 -0.03 3.08
C ASP A 229 -10.58 0.77 2.01
N CYS A 230 -10.06 0.09 1.02
CA CYS A 230 -9.33 0.67 -0.12
C CYS A 230 -10.04 0.37 -1.45
N SER A 231 -11.36 0.19 -1.42
CA SER A 231 -12.16 -0.18 -2.60
C SER A 231 -12.33 0.96 -3.60
N MET A 232 -12.13 2.22 -3.18
CA MET A 232 -12.21 3.36 -4.09
C MET A 232 -10.94 3.43 -4.95
N GLN A 233 -10.95 2.73 -6.08
CA GLN A 233 -9.81 2.50 -6.96
C GLN A 233 -10.12 2.87 -8.40
N ARG A 234 -9.07 3.16 -9.15
CA ARG A 234 -9.10 3.28 -10.61
C ARG A 234 -7.92 2.50 -11.18
N ARG A 235 -8.18 1.54 -12.08
CA ARG A 235 -7.14 0.68 -12.68
C ARG A 235 -6.21 0.05 -11.62
N HIS A 236 -6.82 -0.46 -10.55
CA HIS A 236 -6.13 -1.04 -9.39
C HIS A 236 -5.25 -0.07 -8.59
N GLN A 237 -5.35 1.24 -8.83
CA GLN A 237 -4.72 2.27 -8.01
C GLN A 237 -5.73 2.83 -7.02
N LYS A 238 -5.40 2.76 -5.74
CA LYS A 238 -6.19 3.32 -4.64
C LYS A 238 -6.26 4.84 -4.80
N VAL A 239 -7.45 5.42 -4.64
CA VAL A 239 -7.72 6.85 -4.82
C VAL A 239 -8.15 7.48 -3.50
N LEU A 240 -9.03 6.78 -2.77
CA LEU A 240 -9.53 7.18 -1.47
C LEU A 240 -9.61 5.95 -0.57
N GLU A 241 -9.16 6.10 0.67
CA GLU A 241 -9.14 5.05 1.68
C GLU A 241 -9.87 5.51 2.95
N GLU A 242 -10.41 4.56 3.70
CA GLU A 242 -11.08 4.85 4.97
C GLU A 242 -10.84 3.77 6.04
N ALA A 243 -10.90 4.16 7.30
CA ALA A 243 -10.83 3.26 8.45
C ALA A 243 -11.80 3.73 9.55
N PRO A 244 -12.49 2.78 10.22
CA PRO A 244 -12.64 1.37 9.87
C PRO A 244 -13.50 1.17 8.60
N ALA A 245 -13.45 -0.01 8.01
CA ALA A 245 -14.22 -0.32 6.79
C ALA A 245 -15.72 -0.35 7.07
N PRO A 246 -16.57 0.39 6.31
CA PRO A 246 -18.01 0.38 6.50
C PRO A 246 -18.61 -1.02 6.36
N GLY A 247 -19.47 -1.41 7.29
CA GLY A 247 -20.16 -2.69 7.27
C GLY A 247 -19.34 -3.90 7.72
N ILE A 248 -18.06 -3.75 8.06
CA ILE A 248 -17.29 -4.78 8.74
C ILE A 248 -17.61 -4.71 10.24
N THR A 249 -18.14 -5.80 10.79
CA THR A 249 -18.51 -5.85 12.20
C THR A 249 -17.29 -5.98 13.11
N ALA A 250 -17.42 -5.55 14.36
CA ALA A 250 -16.35 -5.72 15.37
C ALA A 250 -15.92 -7.20 15.54
N ARG A 251 -16.87 -8.14 15.39
CA ARG A 251 -16.56 -9.58 15.44
C ARG A 251 -15.71 -10.01 14.24
N GLN A 252 -16.08 -9.61 13.02
CA GLN A 252 -15.31 -9.94 11.81
C GLN A 252 -13.89 -9.36 11.88
N ARG A 253 -13.78 -8.08 12.30
CA ARG A 253 -12.50 -7.40 12.52
C ARG A 253 -11.61 -8.17 13.49
N ARG A 254 -12.15 -8.55 14.64
CA ARG A 254 -11.41 -9.29 15.66
C ARG A 254 -10.95 -10.65 15.14
N VAL A 255 -11.86 -11.47 14.61
CA VAL A 255 -11.55 -12.82 14.14
C VAL A 255 -10.52 -12.82 13.01
N MET A 256 -10.66 -11.91 12.03
CA MET A 256 -9.70 -11.82 10.92
C MET A 256 -8.38 -11.22 11.38
N GLY A 257 -8.41 -10.21 12.25
CA GLY A 257 -7.21 -9.63 12.84
C GLY A 257 -6.40 -10.66 13.64
N GLU A 258 -7.04 -11.49 14.47
CA GLU A 258 -6.40 -12.60 15.19
C GLU A 258 -5.71 -13.58 14.24
N ARG A 259 -6.35 -13.98 13.13
CA ARG A 259 -5.74 -14.84 12.11
C ARG A 259 -4.52 -14.18 11.43
N CYS A 260 -4.61 -12.88 11.15
CA CYS A 260 -3.48 -12.12 10.61
C CYS A 260 -2.30 -12.11 11.59
N VAL A 261 -2.58 -11.93 12.89
CA VAL A 261 -1.55 -11.99 13.95
C VAL A 261 -0.91 -13.37 14.01
N GLU A 262 -1.69 -14.45 14.05
CA GLU A 262 -1.18 -15.84 14.08
C GLU A 262 -0.29 -16.15 12.88
N ALA A 263 -0.70 -15.74 11.66
CA ALA A 263 0.10 -15.91 10.46
C ALA A 263 1.42 -15.12 10.53
N CYS A 264 1.40 -13.88 11.02
CA CYS A 264 2.60 -13.06 11.19
C CYS A 264 3.56 -13.63 12.25
N VAL A 265 3.05 -14.17 13.35
CA VAL A 265 3.87 -14.88 14.35
C VAL A 265 4.58 -16.07 13.72
N ALA A 266 3.86 -16.88 12.94
CA ALA A 266 4.39 -18.10 12.33
C ALA A 266 5.51 -17.83 11.32
N VAL A 267 5.46 -16.71 10.58
CA VAL A 267 6.55 -16.32 9.65
C VAL A 267 7.65 -15.51 10.31
N GLY A 268 7.57 -15.28 11.62
CA GLY A 268 8.54 -14.44 12.35
C GLY A 268 8.59 -13.01 11.84
N TYR A 269 7.42 -12.45 11.50
CA TYR A 269 7.30 -11.08 10.99
C TYR A 269 7.82 -10.05 11.99
N ARG A 270 8.44 -8.98 11.50
CA ARG A 270 8.81 -7.79 12.28
C ARG A 270 8.50 -6.51 11.49
N SER A 271 8.31 -5.38 12.20
CA SER A 271 7.97 -4.06 11.65
C SER A 271 6.49 -3.92 11.30
N ALA A 272 6.14 -2.89 10.55
CA ALA A 272 4.79 -2.68 10.04
C ALA A 272 4.56 -3.52 8.78
N GLY A 273 3.37 -4.09 8.65
CA GLY A 273 2.96 -4.84 7.47
C GLY A 273 1.45 -4.78 7.29
N THR A 274 0.98 -5.13 6.11
CA THR A 274 -0.45 -5.12 5.78
C THR A 274 -0.81 -6.36 4.99
N LEU A 275 -1.84 -7.09 5.47
CA LEU A 275 -2.43 -8.20 4.74
C LEU A 275 -3.65 -7.70 3.97
N GLU A 276 -3.65 -7.86 2.66
CA GLU A 276 -4.70 -7.41 1.75
C GLU A 276 -5.66 -8.54 1.39
N PHE A 277 -6.96 -8.21 1.36
CA PHE A 277 -8.04 -9.14 1.11
C PHE A 277 -9.04 -8.58 0.09
N LEU A 278 -9.60 -9.46 -0.72
CA LEU A 278 -10.89 -9.22 -1.35
C LEU A 278 -11.99 -9.67 -0.37
N TYR A 279 -12.99 -8.81 -0.19
CA TYR A 279 -14.14 -9.09 0.68
C TYR A 279 -15.43 -9.07 -0.14
N GLN A 280 -16.15 -10.18 -0.15
CA GLN A 280 -17.43 -10.32 -0.83
C GLN A 280 -18.36 -11.27 -0.07
N ASP A 281 -19.64 -10.95 0.03
CA ASP A 281 -20.69 -11.79 0.61
C ASP A 281 -20.40 -12.25 2.06
N GLY A 282 -19.70 -11.42 2.84
CA GLY A 282 -19.37 -11.70 4.24
C GLY A 282 -18.02 -12.39 4.45
N GLU A 283 -17.34 -12.82 3.38
CA GLU A 283 -16.12 -13.60 3.42
C GLU A 283 -14.89 -12.78 2.96
N PHE A 284 -13.75 -13.04 3.61
CA PHE A 284 -12.45 -12.47 3.26
C PHE A 284 -11.63 -13.48 2.45
N TYR A 285 -10.89 -12.99 1.47
CA TYR A 285 -10.01 -13.80 0.64
C TYR A 285 -8.67 -13.10 0.51
N PHE A 286 -7.63 -13.67 1.12
CA PHE A 286 -6.26 -13.14 1.06
C PHE A 286 -5.74 -13.06 -0.37
N ILE A 287 -5.11 -11.95 -0.72
CA ILE A 287 -4.49 -11.73 -2.03
C ILE A 287 -2.99 -11.51 -1.95
N GLU A 288 -2.52 -10.69 -1.00
CA GLU A 288 -1.09 -10.41 -0.82
C GLU A 288 -0.79 -9.79 0.54
N MET A 289 0.49 -9.77 0.90
CA MET A 289 0.99 -9.02 2.05
C MET A 289 2.00 -7.97 1.60
N ASN A 290 1.76 -6.73 1.97
CA ASN A 290 2.74 -5.66 1.81
C ASN A 290 3.65 -5.64 3.04
N THR A 291 4.95 -5.92 2.81
CA THR A 291 5.95 -6.06 3.86
C THR A 291 6.63 -4.72 4.20
N ARG A 292 5.84 -3.66 4.26
CA ARG A 292 6.26 -2.26 4.45
C ARG A 292 5.13 -1.41 5.02
N ILE A 293 5.43 -0.17 5.32
CA ILE A 293 4.40 0.87 5.53
C ILE A 293 3.67 1.14 4.22
N GLN A 294 2.37 1.46 4.28
CA GLN A 294 1.57 1.83 3.11
C GLN A 294 1.26 3.33 3.05
N VAL A 295 0.83 3.82 1.88
CA VAL A 295 0.45 5.22 1.67
C VAL A 295 -0.64 5.61 2.67
N GLU A 296 -1.65 4.76 2.82
CA GLU A 296 -2.88 4.93 3.60
C GLU A 296 -2.74 4.67 5.11
N HIS A 297 -1.52 4.48 5.62
CA HIS A 297 -1.30 4.30 7.07
C HIS A 297 -1.91 5.41 7.95
N PRO A 298 -2.03 6.69 7.50
CA PRO A 298 -2.58 7.75 8.32
C PRO A 298 -4.00 7.54 8.81
N VAL A 299 -4.88 6.85 8.06
CA VAL A 299 -6.25 6.59 8.54
C VAL A 299 -6.25 5.63 9.73
N THR A 300 -5.34 4.64 9.75
CA THR A 300 -5.15 3.76 10.90
C THR A 300 -4.57 4.53 12.09
N GLU A 301 -3.58 5.40 11.87
CA GLU A 301 -3.02 6.25 12.92
C GLU A 301 -4.09 7.13 13.58
N PHE A 302 -4.98 7.71 12.79
CA PHE A 302 -6.05 8.55 13.34
C PHE A 302 -7.05 7.80 14.20
N VAL A 303 -7.48 6.61 13.78
CA VAL A 303 -8.50 5.86 14.52
C VAL A 303 -7.94 5.09 15.71
N THR A 304 -6.62 4.79 15.74
CA THR A 304 -5.99 4.05 16.84
C THR A 304 -5.18 4.93 17.77
N GLY A 305 -4.71 6.09 17.31
CA GLY A 305 -3.78 6.95 18.03
C GLY A 305 -2.33 6.42 18.06
N ILE A 306 -2.02 5.38 17.29
CA ILE A 306 -0.69 4.76 17.25
C ILE A 306 0.08 5.28 16.02
N ASP A 307 1.23 5.91 16.24
CA ASP A 307 2.13 6.38 15.18
C ASP A 307 2.93 5.20 14.60
N LEU A 308 2.56 4.77 13.40
CA LEU A 308 3.14 3.59 12.74
C LEU A 308 4.61 3.79 12.35
N VAL A 309 4.99 4.98 11.92
CA VAL A 309 6.37 5.25 11.50
C VAL A 309 7.30 5.33 12.72
N LYS A 310 6.85 5.95 13.83
CA LYS A 310 7.60 5.89 15.09
C LYS A 310 7.73 4.46 15.60
N ALA A 311 6.64 3.66 15.52
CA ALA A 311 6.68 2.25 15.91
C ALA A 311 7.71 1.47 15.08
N GLN A 312 7.81 1.70 13.76
CA GLN A 312 8.84 1.09 12.92
C GLN A 312 10.26 1.43 13.40
N LEU A 313 10.52 2.69 13.76
CA LEU A 313 11.83 3.13 14.24
C LEU A 313 12.17 2.53 15.60
N LEU A 314 11.23 2.48 16.54
CA LEU A 314 11.42 1.87 17.86
C LEU A 314 11.66 0.35 17.73
N ILE A 315 10.90 -0.33 16.91
CA ILE A 315 11.12 -1.76 16.62
C ILE A 315 12.52 -1.96 16.03
N ALA A 316 12.93 -1.15 15.05
CA ALA A 316 14.26 -1.23 14.46
C ALA A 316 15.39 -0.96 15.48
N ALA A 317 15.12 -0.14 16.49
CA ALA A 317 16.00 0.07 17.63
C ALA A 317 16.12 -1.15 18.58
N GLY A 318 15.34 -2.21 18.34
CA GLY A 318 15.30 -3.41 19.18
C GLY A 318 14.35 -3.29 20.37
N GLU A 319 13.48 -2.30 20.41
CA GLU A 319 12.51 -2.13 21.47
C GLU A 319 11.31 -3.07 21.30
N ARG A 320 10.70 -3.42 22.45
CA ARG A 320 9.43 -4.16 22.45
C ARG A 320 8.29 -3.22 22.05
N LEU A 321 7.26 -3.77 21.42
CA LEU A 321 6.02 -3.03 21.24
C LEU A 321 5.49 -2.55 22.59
N PRO A 322 5.23 -1.24 22.75
CA PRO A 322 4.67 -0.71 24.00
C PRO A 322 3.17 -0.97 24.15
N TYR A 323 2.58 -1.71 23.21
CA TYR A 323 1.15 -2.02 23.13
C TYR A 323 0.92 -3.52 23.14
N VAL A 324 -0.15 -3.95 23.82
CA VAL A 324 -0.75 -5.27 23.64
C VAL A 324 -2.07 -5.14 22.87
N GLN A 325 -2.61 -6.24 22.35
CA GLN A 325 -3.81 -6.20 21.50
C GLN A 325 -5.01 -5.48 22.18
N ASN A 326 -5.17 -5.63 23.48
CA ASN A 326 -6.26 -5.00 24.25
C ASN A 326 -6.13 -3.47 24.38
N ASP A 327 -4.97 -2.91 24.14
CA ASP A 327 -4.73 -1.45 24.14
C ASP A 327 -5.23 -0.80 22.83
N VAL A 328 -5.36 -1.60 21.77
CA VAL A 328 -5.78 -1.11 20.47
C VAL A 328 -7.28 -0.86 20.46
N GLN A 329 -7.65 0.41 20.46
CA GLN A 329 -9.04 0.86 20.41
C GLN A 329 -9.27 1.69 19.15
N ILE A 330 -10.24 1.29 18.33
CA ILE A 330 -10.66 2.07 17.16
C ILE A 330 -11.68 3.10 17.60
N ARG A 331 -11.36 4.39 17.38
CA ARG A 331 -12.17 5.54 17.76
C ARG A 331 -12.50 6.40 16.56
N GLY A 332 -13.80 6.64 16.35
CA GLY A 332 -14.26 7.46 15.25
C GLY A 332 -14.04 6.82 13.88
N HIS A 333 -13.87 7.66 12.88
CA HIS A 333 -13.68 7.27 11.49
C HIS A 333 -12.71 8.23 10.80
N ALA A 334 -11.86 7.71 9.94
CA ALA A 334 -10.91 8.50 9.16
C ALA A 334 -11.02 8.20 7.68
N LEU A 335 -10.83 9.24 6.86
CA LEU A 335 -10.72 9.14 5.40
C LEU A 335 -9.38 9.74 4.95
N GLU A 336 -8.79 9.17 3.91
CA GLU A 336 -7.64 9.73 3.21
C GLU A 336 -7.99 9.89 1.73
N CYS A 337 -7.67 11.06 1.15
CA CYS A 337 -7.69 11.32 -0.28
C CYS A 337 -6.25 11.46 -0.77
N ARG A 338 -5.85 10.66 -1.76
CA ARG A 338 -4.56 10.82 -2.43
C ARG A 338 -4.62 11.99 -3.38
N ILE A 339 -3.83 13.01 -3.14
CA ILE A 339 -3.77 14.21 -3.99
C ILE A 339 -2.67 14.03 -5.01
N ASN A 340 -3.07 13.87 -6.27
CA ASN A 340 -2.19 13.61 -7.40
C ASN A 340 -2.11 14.84 -8.32
N ALA A 341 -0.91 15.12 -8.81
CA ALA A 341 -0.65 16.09 -9.88
C ALA A 341 -1.05 15.47 -11.23
N GLU A 342 -2.35 15.47 -11.53
CA GLU A 342 -2.92 14.90 -12.76
C GLU A 342 -4.21 15.61 -13.16
N ASP A 343 -4.52 15.60 -14.44
CA ASP A 343 -5.78 16.11 -14.95
C ASP A 343 -6.96 15.28 -14.41
N PRO A 344 -7.97 15.88 -13.74
CA PRO A 344 -9.04 15.13 -13.08
C PRO A 344 -9.98 14.37 -14.03
N LYS A 345 -9.93 14.63 -15.33
CA LYS A 345 -10.77 13.98 -16.34
C LYS A 345 -10.00 12.95 -17.17
N THR A 346 -8.81 13.34 -17.65
CA THR A 346 -8.00 12.47 -18.52
C THR A 346 -7.02 11.61 -17.73
N PHE A 347 -6.75 11.98 -16.47
CA PHE A 347 -5.79 11.34 -15.57
C PHE A 347 -4.34 11.37 -16.09
N MET A 348 -4.06 12.26 -17.02
CA MET A 348 -2.69 12.49 -17.47
C MET A 348 -1.89 13.25 -16.41
N PRO A 349 -0.64 12.85 -16.13
CA PRO A 349 0.22 13.58 -15.21
C PRO A 349 0.34 15.05 -15.58
N SER A 350 0.37 15.92 -14.57
CA SER A 350 0.49 17.37 -14.71
C SER A 350 1.69 17.88 -13.91
N PRO A 351 2.93 17.55 -14.32
CA PRO A 351 4.12 18.12 -13.70
C PRO A 351 4.21 19.62 -13.96
N GLY A 352 5.01 20.33 -13.15
CA GLY A 352 5.24 21.75 -13.36
C GLY A 352 5.29 22.56 -12.06
N PRO A 353 5.37 23.91 -12.16
CA PRO A 353 5.55 24.78 -11.01
C PRO A 353 4.24 24.96 -10.21
N VAL A 354 4.32 24.71 -8.92
CA VAL A 354 3.26 25.01 -7.95
C VAL A 354 3.37 26.51 -7.59
N ARG A 355 2.50 27.32 -8.14
CA ARG A 355 2.50 28.78 -7.90
C ARG A 355 1.95 29.13 -6.53
N LEU A 356 0.85 28.49 -6.16
CA LEU A 356 0.21 28.67 -4.85
C LEU A 356 -0.11 27.30 -4.26
N TRP A 357 0.21 27.13 -2.99
CA TRP A 357 -0.16 26.01 -2.17
C TRP A 357 -0.79 26.50 -0.87
N HIS A 358 -2.04 26.14 -0.62
CA HIS A 358 -2.70 26.31 0.66
C HIS A 358 -3.23 24.97 1.15
N ALA A 359 -2.71 24.51 2.29
CA ALA A 359 -3.17 23.31 2.95
C ALA A 359 -4.37 23.66 3.86
N PRO A 360 -5.48 22.89 3.78
CA PRO A 360 -6.61 23.09 4.66
C PRO A 360 -6.26 22.75 6.10
N GLY A 361 -7.05 23.28 7.05
CA GLY A 361 -6.85 23.08 8.47
C GLY A 361 -8.14 22.75 9.22
N GLY A 362 -8.06 22.85 10.54
CA GLY A 362 -9.18 22.63 11.46
C GLY A 362 -9.15 21.31 12.21
N PRO A 363 -10.11 21.08 13.12
CA PRO A 363 -10.15 19.89 13.96
C PRO A 363 -10.24 18.60 13.13
N GLY A 364 -9.29 17.66 13.38
CA GLY A 364 -9.26 16.36 12.70
C GLY A 364 -8.89 16.44 11.21
N VAL A 365 -8.19 17.49 10.78
CA VAL A 365 -7.63 17.62 9.43
C VAL A 365 -6.11 17.48 9.50
N ARG A 366 -5.55 16.60 8.66
CA ARG A 366 -4.11 16.39 8.49
C ARG A 366 -3.75 16.40 7.01
N VAL A 367 -2.64 17.04 6.68
CA VAL A 367 -2.08 17.05 5.32
C VAL A 367 -0.65 16.53 5.37
N ASP A 368 -0.41 15.41 4.73
CA ASP A 368 0.94 14.87 4.51
C ASP A 368 1.35 15.21 3.07
N SER A 369 2.21 16.20 2.90
CA SER A 369 2.64 16.68 1.58
C SER A 369 4.06 17.22 1.64
N HIS A 370 4.78 17.04 0.55
CA HIS A 370 6.14 17.58 0.36
C HIS A 370 6.16 18.87 -0.47
N ILE A 371 5.03 19.25 -1.09
CA ILE A 371 4.99 20.45 -1.95
C ILE A 371 4.83 21.74 -1.13
N TYR A 372 5.19 22.83 -1.75
CA TYR A 372 5.07 24.20 -1.22
C TYR A 372 5.01 25.19 -2.40
N SER A 373 4.58 26.43 -2.14
CA SER A 373 4.56 27.48 -3.18
C SER A 373 5.98 27.72 -3.71
N GLY A 374 6.15 27.62 -5.03
CA GLY A 374 7.46 27.69 -5.70
C GLY A 374 8.13 26.34 -5.96
N TYR A 375 7.59 25.23 -5.44
CA TYR A 375 8.08 23.90 -5.77
C TYR A 375 7.74 23.52 -7.22
N ASN A 376 8.65 22.81 -7.89
CA ASN A 376 8.41 22.29 -9.24
C ASN A 376 8.23 20.76 -9.18
N VAL A 377 7.02 20.28 -9.51
CA VAL A 377 6.71 18.85 -9.57
C VAL A 377 7.45 18.23 -10.77
N PRO A 378 8.40 17.32 -10.56
CA PRO A 378 9.16 16.71 -11.65
C PRO A 378 8.32 15.67 -12.41
N PRO A 379 8.55 15.47 -13.71
CA PRO A 379 7.84 14.49 -14.52
C PRO A 379 8.36 13.04 -14.35
N ASN A 380 9.41 12.85 -13.56
CA ASN A 380 10.16 11.60 -13.49
C ASN A 380 9.59 10.56 -12.52
N TYR A 381 8.63 10.95 -11.65
CA TYR A 381 8.16 10.13 -10.54
C TYR A 381 6.63 10.08 -10.52
N ASP A 382 6.08 9.27 -9.62
CA ASP A 382 4.65 9.17 -9.38
C ASP A 382 4.02 10.54 -9.15
N SER A 383 2.76 10.69 -9.58
CA SER A 383 2.01 11.95 -9.50
C SER A 383 1.55 12.32 -8.09
N LEU A 384 1.71 11.45 -7.09
CA LEU A 384 1.29 11.69 -5.71
C LEU A 384 2.09 12.86 -5.10
N ILE A 385 1.40 13.96 -4.82
CA ILE A 385 1.99 15.18 -4.24
C ILE A 385 1.60 15.41 -2.79
N GLY A 386 0.64 14.66 -2.30
CA GLY A 386 0.20 14.74 -0.91
C GLY A 386 -0.99 13.87 -0.62
N LYS A 387 -1.35 13.82 0.65
CA LYS A 387 -2.52 13.14 1.18
C LYS A 387 -3.29 14.10 2.05
N LEU A 388 -4.59 14.17 1.85
CA LEU A 388 -5.50 14.88 2.74
C LEU A 388 -6.24 13.85 3.57
N ILE A 389 -6.09 13.93 4.89
CA ILE A 389 -6.68 12.98 5.82
C ILE A 389 -7.63 13.73 6.76
N THR A 390 -8.80 13.17 6.98
CA THR A 390 -9.76 13.72 7.95
C THR A 390 -10.24 12.65 8.91
N HIS A 391 -10.50 13.05 10.14
CA HIS A 391 -11.02 12.19 11.21
C HIS A 391 -12.25 12.84 11.84
N GLY A 392 -13.24 12.06 12.21
CA GLY A 392 -14.43 12.48 12.95
C GLY A 392 -14.91 11.40 13.90
N ASP A 393 -15.76 11.74 14.84
CA ASP A 393 -16.37 10.79 15.78
C ASP A 393 -17.26 9.78 15.05
N THR A 394 -17.82 10.17 13.91
CA THR A 394 -18.59 9.32 12.99
C THR A 394 -18.06 9.43 11.57
N ARG A 395 -18.45 8.48 10.71
CA ARG A 395 -18.10 8.51 9.28
C ARG A 395 -18.67 9.75 8.59
N GLU A 396 -19.90 10.14 8.92
CA GLU A 396 -20.57 11.34 8.39
C GLU A 396 -19.78 12.59 8.74
N THR A 397 -19.29 12.70 9.97
CA THR A 397 -18.44 13.82 10.42
C THR A 397 -17.12 13.84 9.67
N ALA A 398 -16.47 12.68 9.48
CA ALA A 398 -15.22 12.59 8.73
C ALA A 398 -15.41 12.99 7.26
N ILE A 399 -16.50 12.56 6.60
CA ILE A 399 -16.86 12.95 5.23
C ILE A 399 -17.16 14.46 5.16
N ALA A 400 -17.90 15.01 6.12
CA ALA A 400 -18.18 16.45 6.14
C ALA A 400 -16.91 17.29 6.28
N ARG A 401 -15.96 16.85 7.14
CA ARG A 401 -14.63 17.48 7.26
C ARG A 401 -13.83 17.36 5.96
N MET A 402 -13.87 16.22 5.30
CA MET A 402 -13.20 16.01 4.01
C MET A 402 -13.73 16.97 2.93
N ARG A 403 -15.06 17.09 2.83
CA ARG A 403 -15.69 18.03 1.88
C ARG A 403 -15.26 19.47 2.12
N ASN A 404 -15.24 19.91 3.37
CA ASN A 404 -14.79 21.25 3.75
C ASN A 404 -13.31 21.45 3.40
N ALA A 405 -12.46 20.48 3.79
CA ALA A 405 -11.03 20.55 3.53
C ALA A 405 -10.68 20.53 2.03
N LEU A 406 -11.39 19.73 1.22
CA LEU A 406 -11.23 19.74 -0.24
C LEU A 406 -11.67 21.06 -0.89
N THR A 407 -12.62 21.77 -0.28
CA THR A 407 -13.07 23.10 -0.74
C THR A 407 -12.06 24.19 -0.37
N GLU A 408 -11.43 24.06 0.80
CA GLU A 408 -10.43 25.02 1.30
C GLU A 408 -9.06 24.83 0.62
N MET A 409 -8.73 23.61 0.16
CA MET A 409 -7.44 23.30 -0.45
C MET A 409 -7.23 24.08 -1.76
N VAL A 410 -6.12 24.81 -1.87
CA VAL A 410 -5.77 25.54 -3.09
C VAL A 410 -4.42 25.04 -3.63
N ILE A 411 -4.40 24.61 -4.88
CA ILE A 411 -3.19 24.22 -5.61
C ILE A 411 -3.25 24.85 -6.99
N GLU A 412 -2.37 25.82 -7.25
CA GLU A 412 -2.32 26.51 -8.53
C GLU A 412 -0.99 26.25 -9.26
N GLY A 413 -1.06 26.25 -10.58
CA GLY A 413 0.09 26.07 -11.47
C GLY A 413 0.15 24.68 -12.10
N ILE A 414 -0.47 23.68 -11.46
CA ILE A 414 -0.63 22.32 -11.95
C ILE A 414 -2.09 21.88 -11.85
N LYS A 415 -2.47 20.86 -12.59
CA LYS A 415 -3.77 20.22 -12.43
C LYS A 415 -3.68 19.15 -11.34
N THR A 416 -4.78 18.94 -10.61
CA THR A 416 -4.87 17.92 -9.56
C THR A 416 -6.20 17.18 -9.62
N ASN A 417 -6.26 16.02 -8.98
CA ASN A 417 -7.49 15.22 -8.84
C ASN A 417 -8.43 15.68 -7.71
N VAL A 418 -8.18 16.83 -7.08
CA VAL A 418 -9.07 17.42 -6.04
C VAL A 418 -10.53 17.48 -6.49
N PRO A 419 -10.90 17.90 -7.73
CA PRO A 419 -12.28 17.88 -8.17
C PRO A 419 -12.92 16.48 -8.18
N LEU A 420 -12.17 15.44 -8.52
CA LEU A 420 -12.64 14.07 -8.47
C LEU A 420 -13.00 13.65 -7.03
N HIS A 421 -12.17 14.00 -6.05
CA HIS A 421 -12.46 13.73 -4.64
C HIS A 421 -13.70 14.47 -4.14
N GLN A 422 -13.90 15.71 -4.56
CA GLN A 422 -15.12 16.47 -4.26
C GLN A 422 -16.37 15.75 -4.80
N GLU A 423 -16.31 15.24 -6.03
CA GLU A 423 -17.39 14.45 -6.62
C GLU A 423 -17.65 13.15 -5.86
N ILE A 424 -16.60 12.40 -5.50
CA ILE A 424 -16.72 11.15 -4.74
C ILE A 424 -17.40 11.40 -3.39
N CYS A 425 -16.91 12.38 -2.63
CA CYS A 425 -17.42 12.68 -1.29
C CYS A 425 -18.87 13.21 -1.29
N ASN A 426 -19.34 13.78 -2.40
CA ASN A 426 -20.72 14.23 -2.58
C ASN A 426 -21.66 13.15 -3.11
N HIS A 427 -21.14 11.99 -3.56
CA HIS A 427 -21.98 10.96 -4.16
C HIS A 427 -22.66 10.07 -3.13
N ALA A 428 -24.00 9.92 -3.26
CA ALA A 428 -24.83 9.19 -2.29
C ALA A 428 -24.38 7.74 -2.04
N ALA A 429 -23.93 7.01 -3.08
CA ALA A 429 -23.45 5.64 -2.92
C ALA A 429 -22.18 5.56 -2.09
N PHE A 430 -21.25 6.50 -2.25
CA PHE A 430 -20.06 6.58 -1.38
C PHE A 430 -20.46 6.93 0.06
N GLN A 431 -21.36 7.91 0.24
CA GLN A 431 -21.83 8.29 1.58
C GLN A 431 -22.53 7.12 2.30
N LYS A 432 -23.23 6.26 1.57
CA LYS A 432 -23.81 5.03 2.11
C LYS A 432 -22.77 4.03 2.60
N GLY A 433 -21.59 4.00 1.95
CA GLY A 433 -20.50 3.06 2.24
C GLY A 433 -20.64 1.70 1.55
N GLY A 434 -19.56 0.90 1.59
CA GLY A 434 -19.57 -0.46 1.06
C GLY A 434 -19.52 -0.56 -0.47
N THR A 435 -18.97 0.43 -1.15
CA THR A 435 -18.74 0.38 -2.60
C THR A 435 -17.69 -0.67 -2.97
N ASP A 436 -17.85 -1.37 -4.10
CA ASP A 436 -16.90 -2.35 -4.61
C ASP A 436 -15.76 -1.71 -5.42
N ILE A 437 -14.71 -2.50 -5.72
CA ILE A 437 -13.50 -2.01 -6.43
C ILE A 437 -13.77 -1.48 -7.84
N HIS A 438 -14.90 -1.81 -8.45
CA HIS A 438 -15.28 -1.38 -9.81
C HIS A 438 -16.18 -0.13 -9.81
N TYR A 439 -16.59 0.34 -8.61
CA TYR A 439 -17.53 1.44 -8.48
C TYR A 439 -17.07 2.70 -9.19
N LEU A 440 -15.83 3.13 -8.97
CA LEU A 440 -15.31 4.38 -9.55
C LEU A 440 -15.18 4.28 -11.07
N GLU A 441 -14.71 3.16 -11.60
CA GLU A 441 -14.58 2.94 -13.05
C GLU A 441 -15.93 2.95 -13.77
N ARG A 442 -16.94 2.27 -13.20
CA ARG A 442 -18.32 2.33 -13.73
C ARG A 442 -18.87 3.74 -13.73
N ARG A 443 -18.63 4.50 -12.64
CA ARG A 443 -19.08 5.89 -12.54
C ARG A 443 -18.41 6.80 -13.59
N LEU A 444 -17.14 6.57 -13.88
CA LEU A 444 -16.38 7.33 -14.87
C LEU A 444 -16.61 6.87 -16.32
N GLY A 445 -17.43 5.83 -16.53
CA GLY A 445 -17.68 5.27 -17.86
C GLY A 445 -16.46 4.55 -18.47
N LEU A 446 -15.55 4.05 -17.61
CA LEU A 446 -14.34 3.33 -18.04
C LEU A 446 -14.56 1.81 -18.12
N LYS A 447 -15.68 1.32 -17.63
CA LYS A 447 -16.20 -0.06 -17.71
C LYS A 447 -17.68 -0.05 -18.04
#